data_5a2d0131343b5f402662f5c9349d1de1
#
_entry.id   5a2d0131343b5f402662f5c9349d1de1
#
_cell.length_a   1.000
_cell.length_b   1.000
_cell.length_c   1.000
_cell.angle_alpha   90.00
_cell.angle_beta   90.00
_cell.angle_gamma   90.00
#
_symmetry.space_group_name_H-M   'P 1'
#
loop_
_entity.id
_entity.type
_entity.pdbx_description
1 polymer ?
#
loop_
_entity_poly.entity_id
_entity_poly.type
_entity_poly.pdbx_seq_one_letter_code
_entity_poly.pdbx_strand_id
1 'polypeptide(L)'
;MSNDHFRKLRQLLMEKLDLARELSDQEILEQIDDLILNGMRESALSLKEKVQLRQELFYSVRKLDVLQELIEDDSVTEIMVNGPESIFVERAGKLKKWEKGFTSREKLEDVIQQIVGRCNRVVNESMPIVDARLENGARVNAVIRPVALNGPILTIRRFPDTPITMEKLIALGSLPRECAEFLETLVKARYSMVIGGGTGSGKTTFLGALSNYIPKDERLITIEDNAELKIQGVQNLVRLEAKMANVDGGTSITIRDLIRTALRMRPDRIVVG
;
A
#
# COMPACT_ATOMS: atom_id res chain seq x y z
N MET A 1 9.68 -6.83 25.05
CA MET A 1 9.97 -8.28 24.95
C MET A 1 11.35 -8.48 24.38
N SER A 2 12.15 -9.44 24.89
CA SER A 2 13.46 -9.74 24.31
C SER A 2 13.29 -10.39 22.94
N ASN A 3 13.93 -9.83 21.91
CA ASN A 3 13.94 -10.32 20.53
C ASN A 3 14.42 -11.80 20.45
N ASP A 4 15.15 -12.25 21.46
CA ASP A 4 15.67 -13.62 21.57
C ASP A 4 14.59 -14.68 21.84
N HIS A 5 13.59 -14.38 22.66
CA HIS A 5 12.48 -15.31 22.91
C HIS A 5 11.62 -15.56 21.67
N PHE A 6 11.32 -14.52 20.92
CA PHE A 6 10.61 -14.63 19.66
C PHE A 6 11.38 -15.49 18.64
N ARG A 7 12.69 -15.21 18.47
CA ARG A 7 13.56 -15.98 17.55
C ARG A 7 13.60 -17.47 17.90
N LYS A 8 13.76 -17.78 19.18
CA LYS A 8 13.81 -19.17 19.66
C LYS A 8 12.49 -19.91 19.42
N LEU A 9 11.37 -19.30 19.77
CA LEU A 9 10.05 -19.92 19.56
C LEU A 9 9.72 -20.08 18.08
N ARG A 10 10.08 -19.08 17.25
CA ARG A 10 9.91 -19.18 15.81
C ARG A 10 10.72 -20.32 15.21
N GLN A 11 11.97 -20.50 15.65
CA GLN A 11 12.80 -21.62 15.20
C GLN A 11 12.15 -22.96 15.57
N LEU A 12 11.74 -23.15 16.84
CA LEU A 12 11.05 -24.35 17.29
C LEU A 12 9.74 -24.60 16.54
N LEU A 13 9.01 -23.54 16.18
CA LEU A 13 7.81 -23.65 15.38
C LEU A 13 8.13 -24.18 13.98
N MET A 14 9.15 -23.62 13.32
CA MET A 14 9.57 -24.06 11.98
C MET A 14 10.08 -25.50 11.94
N GLU A 15 10.72 -25.97 13.02
CA GLU A 15 11.15 -27.38 13.16
C GLU A 15 9.97 -28.34 13.37
N LYS A 16 8.86 -27.85 13.97
CA LYS A 16 7.65 -28.66 14.22
C LYS A 16 6.68 -28.69 13.05
N LEU A 17 6.65 -27.62 12.25
CA LEU A 17 5.75 -27.52 11.11
C LEU A 17 6.14 -28.53 10.04
N ASP A 18 5.23 -29.45 9.72
CA ASP A 18 5.37 -30.36 8.59
C ASP A 18 5.10 -29.57 7.27
N LEU A 19 6.17 -29.06 6.67
CA LEU A 19 6.11 -28.30 5.43
C LEU A 19 5.74 -29.16 4.20
N ALA A 20 5.64 -30.49 4.36
CA ALA A 20 5.27 -31.40 3.27
C ALA A 20 3.75 -31.45 3.04
N ARG A 21 2.95 -30.93 3.98
CA ARG A 21 1.49 -30.84 3.84
C ARG A 21 0.99 -29.39 4.00
N GLU A 22 -0.12 -29.09 3.38
CA GLU A 22 -0.81 -27.82 3.57
C GLU A 22 -1.53 -27.83 4.92
N LEU A 23 -1.02 -27.02 5.87
CA LEU A 23 -1.61 -26.85 7.20
C LEU A 23 -2.67 -25.74 7.16
N SER A 24 -3.79 -25.94 7.84
CA SER A 24 -4.77 -24.87 8.04
C SER A 24 -4.26 -23.83 9.04
N ASP A 25 -4.84 -22.62 8.98
CA ASP A 25 -4.51 -21.54 9.92
C ASP A 25 -4.77 -21.97 11.38
N GLN A 26 -5.80 -22.79 11.61
CA GLN A 26 -6.13 -23.29 12.94
C GLN A 26 -5.08 -24.29 13.47
N GLU A 27 -4.61 -25.22 12.65
CA GLU A 27 -3.55 -26.15 13.03
C GLU A 27 -2.25 -25.43 13.38
N ILE A 28 -1.91 -24.35 12.64
CA ILE A 28 -0.74 -23.54 12.94
C ILE A 28 -0.92 -22.79 14.28
N LEU A 29 -2.10 -22.22 14.53
CA LEU A 29 -2.39 -21.53 15.77
C LEU A 29 -2.36 -22.47 16.99
N GLU A 30 -2.87 -23.70 16.86
CA GLU A 30 -2.80 -24.72 17.91
C GLU A 30 -1.34 -25.10 18.24
N GLN A 31 -0.49 -25.25 17.23
CA GLN A 31 0.93 -25.51 17.45
C GLN A 31 1.66 -24.32 18.11
N ILE A 32 1.30 -23.10 17.75
CA ILE A 32 1.82 -21.88 18.40
C ILE A 32 1.38 -21.83 19.86
N ASP A 33 0.12 -22.11 20.15
CA ASP A 33 -0.43 -22.13 21.51
C ASP A 33 0.30 -23.18 22.39
N ASP A 34 0.51 -24.37 21.87
CA ASP A 34 1.27 -25.42 22.53
C ASP A 34 2.72 -25.03 22.81
N LEU A 35 3.37 -24.37 21.86
CA LEU A 35 4.74 -23.88 22.04
C LEU A 35 4.83 -22.76 23.09
N ILE A 36 3.88 -21.83 23.12
CA ILE A 36 3.84 -20.76 24.12
C ILE A 36 3.59 -21.35 25.52
N LEU A 37 2.68 -22.33 25.64
CA LEU A 37 2.34 -22.94 26.92
C LEU A 37 3.48 -23.80 27.45
N ASN A 38 4.13 -24.59 26.60
CA ASN A 38 5.17 -25.53 26.99
C ASN A 38 6.58 -24.93 27.02
N GLY A 39 6.88 -24.00 26.08
CA GLY A 39 8.21 -23.41 25.95
C GLY A 39 8.49 -22.28 26.93
N MET A 40 7.48 -21.77 27.62
CA MET A 40 7.59 -20.63 28.53
C MET A 40 7.12 -20.91 29.96
N ARG A 41 7.20 -22.16 30.41
CA ARG A 41 6.84 -22.51 31.79
C ARG A 41 7.61 -21.77 32.86
N GLU A 42 8.80 -21.24 32.53
CA GLU A 42 9.69 -20.50 33.42
C GLU A 42 9.64 -18.96 33.28
N SER A 43 8.97 -18.42 32.23
CA SER A 43 8.87 -16.98 32.02
C SER A 43 7.47 -16.46 32.33
N ALA A 44 7.39 -15.52 33.29
CA ALA A 44 6.15 -14.88 33.72
C ALA A 44 5.65 -13.86 32.69
N LEU A 45 5.22 -14.31 31.49
CA LEU A 45 4.56 -13.45 30.53
C LEU A 45 3.12 -13.18 30.94
N SER A 46 2.72 -11.92 30.87
CA SER A 46 1.34 -11.52 31.02
C SER A 46 0.47 -12.09 29.89
N LEU A 47 -0.83 -12.17 30.11
CA LEU A 47 -1.79 -12.64 29.08
C LEU A 47 -1.68 -11.80 27.80
N LYS A 48 -1.52 -10.49 27.94
CA LYS A 48 -1.36 -9.56 26.80
C LYS A 48 -0.12 -9.88 25.97
N GLU A 49 1.00 -10.15 26.60
CA GLU A 49 2.25 -10.50 25.91
C GLU A 49 2.13 -11.87 25.21
N LYS A 50 1.44 -12.84 25.79
CA LYS A 50 1.19 -14.14 25.15
C LYS A 50 0.32 -13.99 23.90
N VAL A 51 -0.74 -13.19 23.95
CA VAL A 51 -1.61 -12.91 22.81
C VAL A 51 -0.82 -12.22 21.69
N GLN A 52 -0.01 -11.21 22.03
CA GLN A 52 0.83 -10.53 21.08
C GLN A 52 1.86 -11.48 20.44
N LEU A 53 2.53 -12.28 21.23
CA LEU A 53 3.52 -13.27 20.77
C LEU A 53 2.89 -14.31 19.82
N ARG A 54 1.69 -14.80 20.16
CA ARG A 54 0.89 -15.69 19.33
C ARG A 54 0.66 -15.10 17.95
N GLN A 55 0.23 -13.85 17.90
CA GLN A 55 -0.05 -13.16 16.67
C GLN A 55 1.20 -12.91 15.83
N GLU A 56 2.30 -12.49 16.47
CA GLU A 56 3.59 -12.27 15.80
C GLU A 56 4.15 -13.58 15.20
N LEU A 57 4.07 -14.70 15.93
CA LEU A 57 4.49 -16.01 15.43
C LEU A 57 3.63 -16.44 14.23
N PHE A 58 2.31 -16.28 14.32
CA PHE A 58 1.41 -16.58 13.20
C PHE A 58 1.72 -15.75 11.97
N TYR A 59 1.92 -14.43 12.13
CA TYR A 59 2.26 -13.54 11.03
C TYR A 59 3.61 -13.90 10.40
N SER A 60 4.59 -14.34 11.18
CA SER A 60 5.91 -14.73 10.67
C SER A 60 5.90 -15.98 9.79
N VAL A 61 4.88 -16.83 9.94
CA VAL A 61 4.76 -18.09 9.18
C VAL A 61 3.75 -17.98 8.04
N ARG A 62 2.62 -17.34 8.29
CA ARG A 62 1.45 -17.41 7.40
C ARG A 62 1.16 -16.09 6.65
N LYS A 63 1.67 -14.98 7.13
CA LYS A 63 1.38 -13.65 6.62
C LYS A 63 2.68 -12.94 6.17
N LEU A 64 2.68 -11.62 6.24
CA LEU A 64 3.80 -10.78 5.78
C LEU A 64 4.76 -10.41 6.93
N ASP A 65 4.90 -11.28 7.91
CA ASP A 65 5.79 -11.09 9.08
C ASP A 65 5.50 -9.75 9.80
N VAL A 66 6.53 -8.99 10.16
CA VAL A 66 6.41 -7.70 10.86
C VAL A 66 5.65 -6.63 10.08
N LEU A 67 5.48 -6.79 8.77
CA LEU A 67 4.70 -5.85 7.96
C LEU A 67 3.20 -6.04 8.09
N GLN A 68 2.74 -7.23 8.51
CA GLN A 68 1.31 -7.52 8.53
C GLN A 68 0.54 -6.55 9.43
N GLU A 69 1.05 -6.29 10.64
CA GLU A 69 0.41 -5.35 11.57
C GLU A 69 0.43 -3.90 11.05
N LEU A 70 1.46 -3.52 10.27
CA LEU A 70 1.54 -2.19 9.66
C LEU A 70 0.57 -2.05 8.47
N ILE A 71 0.35 -3.14 7.73
CA ILE A 71 -0.59 -3.18 6.61
C ILE A 71 -2.04 -3.18 7.11
N GLU A 72 -2.31 -3.73 8.29
CA GLU A 72 -3.64 -3.75 8.92
C GLU A 72 -3.96 -2.45 9.68
N ASP A 73 -2.95 -1.63 10.01
CA ASP A 73 -3.12 -0.34 10.70
C ASP A 73 -3.50 0.77 9.71
N ASP A 74 -4.77 1.19 9.72
CA ASP A 74 -5.29 2.24 8.84
C ASP A 74 -4.67 3.62 9.06
N SER A 75 -4.01 3.84 10.20
CA SER A 75 -3.28 5.08 10.48
C SER A 75 -1.95 5.19 9.74
N VAL A 76 -1.42 4.07 9.23
CA VAL A 76 -0.15 4.00 8.48
C VAL A 76 -0.41 4.36 7.03
N THR A 77 0.22 5.42 6.55
CA THR A 77 0.13 5.89 5.17
C THR A 77 1.28 5.40 4.29
N GLU A 78 2.47 5.21 4.87
CA GLU A 78 3.62 4.71 4.14
C GLU A 78 4.50 3.81 5.02
N ILE A 79 5.02 2.73 4.44
CA ILE A 79 5.96 1.79 5.07
C ILE A 79 7.21 1.76 4.20
N MET A 80 8.37 2.03 4.80
CA MET A 80 9.68 2.05 4.13
C MET A 80 10.62 1.07 4.81
N VAL A 81 11.01 0.02 4.11
CA VAL A 81 11.94 -1.00 4.58
C VAL A 81 13.28 -0.79 3.89
N ASN A 82 14.29 -0.40 4.64
CA ASN A 82 15.66 -0.16 4.18
C ASN A 82 16.59 -1.27 4.69
N GLY A 83 16.33 -2.50 4.26
CA GLY A 83 16.98 -3.69 4.81
C GLY A 83 16.23 -4.26 6.02
N PRO A 84 16.66 -5.42 6.55
CA PRO A 84 15.88 -6.19 7.52
C PRO A 84 15.65 -5.49 8.87
N GLU A 85 16.58 -4.63 9.31
CA GLU A 85 16.54 -4.01 10.65
C GLU A 85 16.03 -2.56 10.63
N SER A 86 15.79 -1.99 9.45
CA SER A 86 15.50 -0.57 9.30
C SER A 86 14.17 -0.34 8.62
N ILE A 87 13.11 -0.28 9.42
CA ILE A 87 11.75 -0.01 8.97
C ILE A 87 11.32 1.36 9.46
N PHE A 88 10.79 2.19 8.58
CA PHE A 88 10.17 3.47 8.87
C PHE A 88 8.71 3.44 8.47
N VAL A 89 7.88 4.13 9.25
CA VAL A 89 6.45 4.26 8.99
C VAL A 89 6.03 5.71 9.04
N GLU A 90 5.15 6.09 8.14
CA GLU A 90 4.50 7.39 8.18
C GLU A 90 3.10 7.26 8.78
N ARG A 91 2.78 8.12 9.75
CA ARG A 91 1.44 8.30 10.33
C ARG A 91 1.13 9.78 10.46
N ALA A 92 0.01 10.20 9.92
CA ALA A 92 -0.42 11.62 9.95
C ALA A 92 0.67 12.59 9.46
N GLY A 93 1.41 12.25 8.38
CA GLY A 93 2.49 13.05 7.80
C GLY A 93 3.79 13.08 8.62
N LYS A 94 3.91 12.24 9.64
CA LYS A 94 5.13 12.16 10.48
C LYS A 94 5.81 10.81 10.30
N LEU A 95 7.07 10.86 9.90
CA LEU A 95 7.92 9.69 9.75
C LEU A 95 8.51 9.28 11.11
N LYS A 96 8.39 7.99 11.46
CA LYS A 96 9.00 7.40 12.65
C LYS A 96 9.66 6.08 12.33
N LYS A 97 10.77 5.79 13.00
CA LYS A 97 11.40 4.47 12.95
C LYS A 97 10.52 3.47 13.69
N TRP A 98 10.29 2.30 13.08
CA TRP A 98 9.60 1.17 13.68
C TRP A 98 10.58 0.33 14.50
N GLU A 99 10.15 -0.14 15.67
CA GLU A 99 11.04 -0.84 16.61
C GLU A 99 11.29 -2.30 16.25
N LYS A 100 10.40 -2.90 15.42
CA LYS A 100 10.53 -4.28 14.96
C LYS A 100 11.26 -4.32 13.62
N GLY A 101 11.89 -5.46 13.34
CA GLY A 101 12.57 -5.74 12.09
C GLY A 101 12.44 -7.19 11.70
N PHE A 102 12.85 -7.52 10.49
CA PHE A 102 12.92 -8.90 10.03
C PHE A 102 14.04 -9.66 10.73
N THR A 103 13.87 -10.96 10.91
CA THR A 103 14.86 -11.82 11.55
C THR A 103 16.12 -12.02 10.73
N SER A 104 16.01 -11.92 9.40
CA SER A 104 17.13 -12.02 8.46
C SER A 104 16.80 -11.32 7.15
N ARG A 105 17.83 -11.20 6.30
CA ARG A 105 17.73 -10.66 4.96
C ARG A 105 16.89 -11.57 4.06
N GLU A 106 17.11 -12.88 4.15
CA GLU A 106 16.40 -13.90 3.38
C GLU A 106 14.91 -13.84 3.67
N LYS A 107 14.53 -13.65 4.95
CA LYS A 107 13.12 -13.49 5.33
C LYS A 107 12.47 -12.25 4.70
N LEU A 108 13.19 -11.13 4.62
CA LEU A 108 12.72 -9.96 3.91
C LEU A 108 12.57 -10.22 2.41
N GLU A 109 13.53 -10.91 1.79
CA GLU A 109 13.45 -11.30 0.37
C GLU A 109 12.24 -12.22 0.11
N ASP A 110 11.98 -13.20 0.97
CA ASP A 110 10.80 -14.07 0.89
C ASP A 110 9.48 -13.27 0.95
N VAL A 111 9.40 -12.32 1.87
CA VAL A 111 8.20 -11.46 2.01
C VAL A 111 8.04 -10.56 0.78
N ILE A 112 9.11 -10.02 0.22
CA ILE A 112 9.08 -9.26 -1.03
C ILE A 112 8.57 -10.15 -2.17
N GLN A 113 9.11 -11.36 -2.33
CA GLN A 113 8.65 -12.32 -3.34
C GLN A 113 7.17 -12.66 -3.18
N GLN A 114 6.72 -12.86 -1.94
CA GLN A 114 5.31 -13.15 -1.65
C GLN A 114 4.40 -11.97 -2.03
N ILE A 115 4.77 -10.73 -1.72
CA ILE A 115 4.02 -9.52 -2.07
C ILE A 115 3.95 -9.36 -3.59
N VAL A 116 5.10 -9.44 -4.25
CA VAL A 116 5.23 -9.25 -5.70
C VAL A 116 4.50 -10.35 -6.47
N GLY A 117 4.60 -11.60 -6.00
CA GLY A 117 3.91 -12.74 -6.59
C GLY A 117 2.38 -12.61 -6.55
N ARG A 118 1.81 -12.08 -5.45
CA ARG A 118 0.36 -11.78 -5.36
C ARG A 118 -0.11 -10.74 -6.39
N CYS A 119 0.81 -9.90 -6.86
CA CYS A 119 0.53 -8.91 -7.91
C CYS A 119 0.78 -9.44 -9.33
N ASN A 120 1.02 -10.76 -9.51
CA ASN A 120 1.43 -11.37 -10.77
C ASN A 120 2.67 -10.69 -11.39
N ARG A 121 3.64 -10.35 -10.55
CA ARG A 121 4.91 -9.75 -10.93
C ARG A 121 6.06 -10.63 -10.47
N VAL A 122 7.24 -10.40 -11.03
CA VAL A 122 8.47 -11.11 -10.68
C VAL A 122 9.55 -10.09 -10.37
N VAL A 123 10.33 -10.35 -9.33
CA VAL A 123 11.56 -9.63 -9.01
C VAL A 123 12.69 -10.63 -8.82
N ASN A 124 13.81 -10.44 -9.49
CA ASN A 124 14.98 -11.31 -9.40
C ASN A 124 16.25 -10.51 -9.77
N GLU A 125 17.42 -11.13 -9.74
CA GLU A 125 18.70 -10.45 -10.04
C GLU A 125 18.76 -9.88 -11.47
N SER A 126 18.05 -10.47 -12.42
CA SER A 126 17.97 -9.95 -13.80
C SER A 126 16.99 -8.79 -13.93
N MET A 127 16.01 -8.73 -13.03
CA MET A 127 15.00 -7.68 -12.93
C MET A 127 14.86 -7.25 -11.47
N PRO A 128 15.84 -6.48 -10.97
CA PRO A 128 15.96 -6.19 -9.55
C PRO A 128 15.02 -5.10 -9.04
N ILE A 129 14.24 -4.48 -9.91
CA ILE A 129 13.30 -3.39 -9.58
C ILE A 129 11.91 -3.81 -10.03
N VAL A 130 10.94 -3.67 -9.14
CA VAL A 130 9.54 -3.94 -9.46
C VAL A 130 8.62 -2.90 -8.84
N ASP A 131 7.68 -2.43 -9.64
CA ASP A 131 6.51 -1.68 -9.20
C ASP A 131 5.29 -2.58 -9.30
N ALA A 132 4.51 -2.65 -8.24
CA ALA A 132 3.34 -3.49 -8.12
C ALA A 132 2.22 -2.76 -7.37
N ARG A 133 1.03 -3.36 -7.39
CA ARG A 133 -0.13 -2.84 -6.68
C ARG A 133 -0.86 -3.98 -5.99
N LEU A 134 -1.09 -3.82 -4.70
CA LEU A 134 -1.88 -4.76 -3.91
C LEU A 134 -3.38 -4.64 -4.25
N GLU A 135 -4.17 -5.66 -3.92
CA GLU A 135 -5.62 -5.70 -4.14
C GLU A 135 -6.36 -4.52 -3.46
N ASN A 136 -5.88 -4.06 -2.31
CA ASN A 136 -6.40 -2.88 -1.61
C ASN A 136 -5.97 -1.55 -2.26
N GLY A 137 -5.27 -1.59 -3.40
CA GLY A 137 -4.83 -0.42 -4.15
C GLY A 137 -3.51 0.18 -3.68
N ALA A 138 -2.89 -0.30 -2.60
CA ALA A 138 -1.60 0.19 -2.14
C ALA A 138 -0.51 -0.05 -3.18
N ARG A 139 0.34 0.96 -3.40
CA ARG A 139 1.51 0.84 -4.29
C ARG A 139 2.66 0.18 -3.57
N VAL A 140 3.34 -0.70 -4.26
CA VAL A 140 4.53 -1.39 -3.78
C VAL A 140 5.65 -1.15 -4.76
N ASN A 141 6.78 -0.64 -4.27
CA ASN A 141 8.05 -0.63 -4.99
C ASN A 141 9.03 -1.51 -4.24
N ALA A 142 9.65 -2.45 -4.91
CA ALA A 142 10.71 -3.27 -4.33
C ALA A 142 11.98 -3.21 -5.19
N VAL A 143 13.12 -3.14 -4.52
CA VAL A 143 14.44 -3.15 -5.14
C VAL A 143 15.31 -4.16 -4.41
N ILE A 144 15.91 -5.09 -5.15
CA ILE A 144 16.79 -6.12 -4.62
C ILE A 144 18.20 -6.04 -5.24
N ARG A 145 19.08 -6.96 -4.88
CA ARG A 145 20.40 -7.08 -5.53
C ARG A 145 20.25 -7.31 -7.05
N PRO A 146 21.19 -6.82 -7.85
CA PRO A 146 22.46 -6.16 -7.51
C PRO A 146 22.32 -4.63 -7.28
N VAL A 147 21.14 -4.04 -7.46
CA VAL A 147 20.92 -2.58 -7.40
C VAL A 147 20.85 -2.06 -5.97
N ALA A 148 20.19 -2.79 -5.08
CA ALA A 148 20.05 -2.41 -3.67
C ALA A 148 21.32 -2.76 -2.88
N LEU A 149 22.18 -1.77 -2.62
CA LEU A 149 23.49 -1.97 -1.99
C LEU A 149 23.37 -2.29 -0.50
N ASN A 150 22.42 -1.68 0.20
CA ASN A 150 22.22 -1.85 1.65
C ASN A 150 21.33 -3.04 2.02
N GLY A 151 20.94 -3.87 1.05
CA GLY A 151 20.00 -4.97 1.21
C GLY A 151 18.70 -4.72 0.47
N PRO A 152 17.74 -5.67 0.54
CA PRO A 152 16.44 -5.50 -0.09
C PRO A 152 15.72 -4.26 0.45
N ILE A 153 15.11 -3.51 -0.44
CA ILE A 153 14.33 -2.31 -0.16
C ILE A 153 12.89 -2.59 -0.55
N LEU A 154 11.96 -2.18 0.31
CA LEU A 154 10.53 -2.28 0.02
C LEU A 154 9.84 -1.00 0.50
N THR A 155 9.09 -0.37 -0.38
CA THR A 155 8.23 0.77 -0.04
C THR A 155 6.78 0.39 -0.35
N ILE A 156 5.89 0.56 0.63
CA ILE A 156 4.44 0.35 0.47
C ILE A 156 3.76 1.68 0.79
N ARG A 157 3.09 2.27 -0.21
CA ARG A 157 2.33 3.51 -0.04
C ARG A 157 0.84 3.21 -0.13
N ARG A 158 0.13 3.52 0.94
CA ARG A 158 -1.32 3.36 1.02
C ARG A 158 -2.03 4.64 0.60
N PHE A 159 -3.18 4.48 -0.02
CA PHE A 159 -4.07 5.60 -0.29
C PHE A 159 -5.19 5.60 0.73
N PRO A 160 -5.56 6.76 1.28
CA PRO A 160 -6.69 6.87 2.21
C PRO A 160 -7.94 6.24 1.59
N ASP A 161 -8.65 5.42 2.35
CA ASP A 161 -9.89 4.78 1.88
C ASP A 161 -11.01 5.80 1.68
N THR A 162 -11.03 6.83 2.50
CA THR A 162 -11.95 7.95 2.37
C THR A 162 -11.28 9.12 1.65
N PRO A 163 -11.80 9.55 0.48
CA PRO A 163 -11.28 10.72 -0.20
C PRO A 163 -11.47 11.96 0.65
N ILE A 164 -10.49 12.86 0.62
CA ILE A 164 -10.60 14.15 1.29
C ILE A 164 -11.61 15.00 0.51
N THR A 165 -12.64 15.49 1.20
CA THR A 165 -13.66 16.36 0.61
C THR A 165 -13.22 17.82 0.65
N MET A 166 -13.88 18.68 -0.12
CA MET A 166 -13.60 20.12 -0.12
C MET A 166 -13.89 20.75 1.27
N GLU A 167 -14.94 20.28 1.95
CA GLU A 167 -15.28 20.72 3.32
C GLU A 167 -14.15 20.41 4.30
N LYS A 168 -13.51 19.24 4.13
CA LYS A 168 -12.35 18.87 4.96
C LYS A 168 -11.15 19.75 4.68
N LEU A 169 -10.91 20.12 3.41
CA LEU A 169 -9.83 21.05 3.03
C LEU A 169 -10.06 22.44 3.62
N ILE A 170 -11.31 22.94 3.60
CA ILE A 170 -11.68 24.20 4.26
C ILE A 170 -11.44 24.12 5.76
N ALA A 171 -11.89 23.05 6.41
CA ALA A 171 -11.72 22.84 7.84
C ALA A 171 -10.25 22.75 8.28
N LEU A 172 -9.39 22.25 7.38
CA LEU A 172 -7.93 22.21 7.58
C LEU A 172 -7.24 23.55 7.28
N GLY A 173 -7.98 24.57 6.83
CA GLY A 173 -7.41 25.86 6.46
C GLY A 173 -6.62 25.86 5.15
N SER A 174 -6.78 24.83 4.32
CA SER A 174 -6.08 24.71 3.04
C SER A 174 -6.54 25.77 2.02
N LEU A 175 -7.81 26.21 2.09
CA LEU A 175 -8.37 27.30 1.31
C LEU A 175 -9.60 27.90 2.01
N PRO A 176 -9.90 29.20 1.76
CA PRO A 176 -11.13 29.83 2.25
C PRO A 176 -12.38 29.25 1.56
N ARG A 177 -13.54 29.38 2.22
CA ARG A 177 -14.83 28.93 1.67
C ARG A 177 -15.19 29.64 0.37
N GLU A 178 -14.97 30.94 0.26
CA GLU A 178 -15.25 31.73 -0.93
C GLU A 178 -14.46 31.23 -2.15
N CYS A 179 -13.22 30.79 -1.94
CA CYS A 179 -12.42 30.16 -2.99
C CYS A 179 -13.00 28.81 -3.44
N ALA A 180 -13.49 28.00 -2.49
CA ALA A 180 -14.12 26.72 -2.82
C ALA A 180 -15.41 26.91 -3.65
N GLU A 181 -16.28 27.88 -3.27
CA GLU A 181 -17.51 28.23 -4.00
C GLU A 181 -17.22 28.76 -5.41
N PHE A 182 -16.19 29.58 -5.53
CA PHE A 182 -15.72 30.06 -6.85
C PHE A 182 -15.25 28.90 -7.73
N LEU A 183 -14.42 27.99 -7.18
CA LEU A 183 -13.93 26.82 -7.91
C LEU A 183 -15.07 25.86 -8.28
N GLU A 184 -16.05 25.67 -7.41
CA GLU A 184 -17.25 24.89 -7.71
C GLU A 184 -18.00 25.47 -8.93
N THR A 185 -18.14 26.80 -8.96
CA THR A 185 -18.77 27.51 -10.10
C THR A 185 -17.99 27.27 -11.40
N LEU A 186 -16.66 27.38 -11.36
CA LEU A 186 -15.81 27.11 -12.52
C LEU A 186 -15.92 25.66 -13.02
N VAL A 187 -15.93 24.69 -12.07
CA VAL A 187 -16.14 23.28 -12.41
C VAL A 187 -17.48 23.09 -13.10
N LYS A 188 -18.58 23.59 -12.54
CA LYS A 188 -19.91 23.50 -13.13
C LYS A 188 -20.02 24.18 -14.48
N ALA A 189 -19.34 25.32 -14.65
CA ALA A 189 -19.28 26.07 -15.92
C ALA A 189 -18.34 25.46 -16.97
N ARG A 190 -17.75 24.29 -16.69
CA ARG A 190 -16.87 23.54 -17.62
C ARG A 190 -15.56 24.24 -17.99
N TYR A 191 -15.01 25.04 -17.08
CA TYR A 191 -13.68 25.59 -17.29
C TYR A 191 -12.61 24.49 -17.25
N SER A 192 -11.63 24.60 -18.16
CA SER A 192 -10.42 23.79 -18.08
C SER A 192 -9.49 24.33 -17.00
N MET A 193 -9.05 23.46 -16.10
CA MET A 193 -8.21 23.84 -14.96
C MET A 193 -6.94 23.01 -14.92
N VAL A 194 -5.84 23.63 -14.51
CA VAL A 194 -4.56 22.98 -14.27
C VAL A 194 -4.18 23.17 -12.81
N ILE A 195 -3.85 22.06 -12.13
CA ILE A 195 -3.40 22.05 -10.74
C ILE A 195 -1.88 21.83 -10.74
N GLY A 196 -1.14 22.85 -10.29
CA GLY A 196 0.32 22.80 -10.21
C GLY A 196 0.83 22.75 -8.77
N GLY A 197 1.99 22.15 -8.57
CA GLY A 197 2.63 22.10 -7.26
C GLY A 197 3.74 21.05 -7.21
N GLY A 198 4.57 21.07 -6.16
CA GLY A 198 5.63 20.10 -5.93
C GLY A 198 5.10 18.70 -5.57
N THR A 199 6.00 17.70 -5.50
CA THR A 199 5.66 16.37 -5.02
C THR A 199 5.20 16.45 -3.55
N GLY A 200 4.15 15.70 -3.19
CA GLY A 200 3.59 15.71 -1.84
C GLY A 200 2.77 16.96 -1.46
N SER A 201 2.57 17.93 -2.37
CA SER A 201 1.81 19.16 -2.09
C SER A 201 0.29 18.96 -2.06
N GLY A 202 -0.22 17.76 -2.32
CA GLY A 202 -1.65 17.47 -2.30
C GLY A 202 -2.39 17.69 -3.63
N LYS A 203 -1.68 17.78 -4.77
CA LYS A 203 -2.30 17.97 -6.11
C LYS A 203 -3.43 16.97 -6.38
N THR A 204 -3.15 15.67 -6.26
CA THR A 204 -4.13 14.61 -6.53
C THR A 204 -5.30 14.65 -5.53
N THR A 205 -5.02 14.98 -4.28
CA THR A 205 -6.04 15.18 -3.24
C THR A 205 -6.98 16.34 -3.61
N PHE A 206 -6.40 17.47 -4.03
CA PHE A 206 -7.17 18.66 -4.43
C PHE A 206 -7.95 18.41 -5.73
N LEU A 207 -7.34 17.73 -6.71
CA LEU A 207 -8.00 17.30 -7.93
C LEU A 207 -9.20 16.40 -7.63
N GLY A 208 -9.05 15.44 -6.72
CA GLY A 208 -10.13 14.58 -6.27
C GLY A 208 -11.26 15.37 -5.61
N ALA A 209 -10.93 16.31 -4.71
CA ALA A 209 -11.93 17.17 -4.06
C ALA A 209 -12.71 18.03 -5.07
N LEU A 210 -12.02 18.64 -6.05
CA LEU A 210 -12.66 19.41 -7.12
C LEU A 210 -13.54 18.55 -8.03
N SER A 211 -13.09 17.33 -8.33
CA SER A 211 -13.82 16.42 -9.21
C SER A 211 -15.19 16.02 -8.64
N ASN A 212 -15.38 16.10 -7.32
CA ASN A 212 -16.68 15.85 -6.69
C ASN A 212 -17.74 16.93 -6.97
N TYR A 213 -17.34 18.10 -7.49
CA TYR A 213 -18.25 19.15 -7.97
C TYR A 213 -18.75 18.93 -9.40
N ILE A 214 -18.21 17.95 -10.12
CA ILE A 214 -18.67 17.58 -11.46
C ILE A 214 -20.12 17.05 -11.34
N PRO A 215 -21.07 17.55 -12.18
CA PRO A 215 -22.42 17.04 -12.19
C PRO A 215 -22.49 15.53 -12.37
N LYS A 216 -23.33 14.86 -11.57
CA LYS A 216 -23.38 13.40 -11.47
C LYS A 216 -23.98 12.69 -12.70
N ASP A 217 -24.68 13.42 -13.54
CA ASP A 217 -25.27 13.01 -14.81
C ASP A 217 -24.29 13.08 -15.99
N GLU A 218 -23.13 13.72 -15.80
CA GLU A 218 -22.10 13.81 -16.83
C GLU A 218 -21.29 12.50 -16.94
N ARG A 219 -20.82 12.22 -18.17
CA ARG A 219 -19.87 11.14 -18.42
C ARG A 219 -18.46 11.62 -18.12
N LEU A 220 -17.86 11.06 -17.05
CA LEU A 220 -16.54 11.38 -16.59
C LEU A 220 -15.54 10.28 -16.96
N ILE A 221 -14.41 10.65 -17.54
CA ILE A 221 -13.28 9.74 -17.78
C ILE A 221 -12.09 10.24 -16.97
N THR A 222 -11.54 9.40 -16.09
CA THR A 222 -10.27 9.66 -15.43
C THR A 222 -9.15 8.95 -16.17
N ILE A 223 -8.01 9.60 -16.28
CA ILE A 223 -6.80 9.08 -16.91
C ILE A 223 -5.65 9.35 -15.96
N GLU A 224 -5.02 8.31 -15.46
CA GLU A 224 -4.01 8.41 -14.41
C GLU A 224 -2.80 7.53 -14.75
N ASP A 225 -1.62 7.95 -14.33
CA ASP A 225 -0.44 7.08 -14.38
C ASP A 225 -0.60 5.94 -13.39
N ASN A 226 -1.20 6.26 -12.24
CA ASN A 226 -1.66 5.31 -11.24
C ASN A 226 -3.01 5.77 -10.71
N ALA A 227 -4.01 4.90 -10.71
CA ALA A 227 -5.38 5.24 -10.35
C ALA A 227 -5.53 5.56 -8.85
N GLU A 228 -5.26 6.81 -8.47
CA GLU A 228 -5.36 7.36 -7.10
C GLU A 228 -6.71 8.05 -6.83
N LEU A 229 -7.36 8.58 -7.87
CA LEU A 229 -8.58 9.34 -7.74
C LEU A 229 -9.76 8.45 -7.32
N LYS A 230 -10.37 8.77 -6.19
CA LYS A 230 -11.58 8.13 -5.68
C LYS A 230 -12.79 9.07 -5.86
N ILE A 231 -13.32 9.16 -7.09
CA ILE A 231 -14.47 10.00 -7.40
C ILE A 231 -15.74 9.27 -7.00
N GLN A 232 -16.62 9.97 -6.28
CA GLN A 232 -17.85 9.41 -5.74
C GLN A 232 -19.10 10.00 -6.40
N GLY A 233 -20.13 9.16 -6.55
CA GLY A 233 -21.47 9.58 -6.94
C GLY A 233 -21.69 9.83 -8.44
N VAL A 234 -20.67 9.75 -9.29
CA VAL A 234 -20.81 9.82 -10.76
C VAL A 234 -21.19 8.43 -11.28
N GLN A 235 -22.39 8.29 -11.86
CA GLN A 235 -22.87 6.99 -12.36
C GLN A 235 -22.14 6.53 -13.62
N ASN A 236 -21.80 7.47 -14.52
CA ASN A 236 -21.14 7.18 -15.78
C ASN A 236 -19.65 7.50 -15.70
N LEU A 237 -18.94 6.80 -14.81
CA LEU A 237 -17.51 6.94 -14.58
C LEU A 237 -16.71 5.86 -15.31
N VAL A 238 -15.74 6.28 -16.12
CA VAL A 238 -14.73 5.41 -16.75
C VAL A 238 -13.37 5.76 -16.15
N ARG A 239 -12.64 4.76 -15.70
CA ARG A 239 -11.30 4.92 -15.14
C ARG A 239 -10.28 4.25 -16.04
N LEU A 240 -9.30 4.99 -16.50
CA LEU A 240 -8.21 4.51 -17.33
C LEU A 240 -6.89 4.72 -16.61
N GLU A 241 -6.04 3.70 -16.61
CA GLU A 241 -4.71 3.72 -16.00
C GLU A 241 -3.66 3.37 -17.05
N ALA A 242 -2.55 4.12 -17.06
CA ALA A 242 -1.43 3.84 -17.91
C ALA A 242 -0.82 2.49 -17.57
N LYS A 243 -0.25 1.82 -18.56
CA LYS A 243 0.38 0.51 -18.39
C LYS A 243 1.82 0.57 -18.84
N MET A 244 2.74 0.34 -17.92
CA MET A 244 4.15 0.13 -18.30
C MET A 244 4.32 -1.18 -19.05
N ALA A 245 5.30 -1.25 -19.92
CA ALA A 245 5.67 -2.50 -20.59
C ALA A 245 5.97 -3.58 -19.56
N ASN A 246 5.36 -4.75 -19.70
CA ASN A 246 5.66 -5.91 -18.86
C ASN A 246 6.86 -6.66 -19.43
N VAL A 247 7.49 -7.45 -18.56
CA VAL A 247 8.59 -8.37 -18.87
C VAL A 247 8.25 -9.36 -20.00
N ASP A 248 6.97 -9.68 -20.14
CA ASP A 248 6.45 -10.61 -21.16
C ASP A 248 6.31 -9.97 -22.56
N GLY A 249 6.93 -8.80 -22.82
CA GLY A 249 6.91 -8.15 -24.11
C GLY A 249 5.63 -7.36 -24.42
N GLY A 250 4.80 -7.08 -23.42
CA GLY A 250 3.60 -6.27 -23.57
C GLY A 250 3.95 -4.79 -23.90
N THR A 251 3.23 -4.20 -24.85
CA THR A 251 3.38 -2.78 -25.22
C THR A 251 2.97 -1.87 -24.06
N SER A 252 3.74 -0.82 -23.79
CA SER A 252 3.34 0.23 -22.86
C SER A 252 2.15 1.02 -23.41
N ILE A 253 1.21 1.37 -22.54
CA ILE A 253 0.09 2.25 -22.86
C ILE A 253 0.28 3.53 -22.05
N THR A 254 0.55 4.62 -22.74
CA THR A 254 0.85 5.91 -22.13
C THR A 254 -0.41 6.71 -21.84
N ILE A 255 -0.31 7.72 -20.94
CA ILE A 255 -1.39 8.70 -20.72
C ILE A 255 -1.83 9.34 -22.05
N ARG A 256 -0.90 9.62 -22.96
CA ARG A 256 -1.19 10.18 -24.29
C ARG A 256 -2.09 9.25 -25.11
N ASP A 257 -1.85 7.96 -25.08
CA ASP A 257 -2.67 6.96 -25.80
C ASP A 257 -4.07 6.89 -25.21
N LEU A 258 -4.15 6.94 -23.87
CA LEU A 258 -5.41 6.94 -23.14
C LEU A 258 -6.23 8.20 -23.43
N ILE A 259 -5.60 9.38 -23.50
CA ILE A 259 -6.31 10.63 -23.87
C ILE A 259 -6.87 10.52 -25.29
N ARG A 260 -6.08 10.02 -26.26
CA ARG A 260 -6.57 9.84 -27.64
C ARG A 260 -7.79 8.89 -27.70
N THR A 261 -7.78 7.85 -26.87
CA THR A 261 -8.89 6.89 -26.80
C THR A 261 -10.09 7.51 -26.11
N ALA A 262 -9.89 8.23 -25.00
CA ALA A 262 -10.93 8.87 -24.21
C ALA A 262 -11.75 9.88 -25.05
N LEU A 263 -11.11 10.64 -25.95
CA LEU A 263 -11.78 11.58 -26.86
C LEU A 263 -12.80 10.91 -27.80
N ARG A 264 -12.68 9.61 -28.04
CA ARG A 264 -13.63 8.80 -28.84
C ARG A 264 -14.74 8.14 -28.01
N MET A 265 -14.64 8.25 -26.68
CA MET A 265 -15.60 7.63 -25.74
C MET A 265 -16.75 8.56 -25.36
N ARG A 266 -16.95 9.68 -26.07
CA ARG A 266 -17.97 10.70 -25.79
C ARG A 266 -17.92 11.23 -24.35
N PRO A 267 -16.79 11.74 -23.89
CA PRO A 267 -16.67 12.31 -22.56
C PRO A 267 -17.39 13.66 -22.46
N ASP A 268 -18.04 13.94 -21.33
CA ASP A 268 -18.41 15.30 -20.92
C ASP A 268 -17.23 15.96 -20.22
N ARG A 269 -16.46 15.16 -19.46
CA ARG A 269 -15.25 15.59 -18.73
C ARG A 269 -14.14 14.55 -18.86
N ILE A 270 -12.92 15.05 -18.93
CA ILE A 270 -11.69 14.25 -18.79
C ILE A 270 -10.89 14.85 -17.64
N VAL A 271 -10.53 14.00 -16.67
CA VAL A 271 -9.66 14.34 -15.55
C VAL A 271 -8.36 13.56 -15.72
N VAL A 272 -7.23 14.27 -15.81
CA VAL A 272 -5.90 13.68 -15.94
C VAL A 272 -5.15 13.90 -14.63
N GLY A 273 -4.69 12.82 -14.00
CA GLY A 273 -4.00 12.83 -12.72
C GLY A 273 -2.63 12.15 -12.77
#